data_5580c9682065addc031234df65d859a7
#
_entry.id   5580c9682065addc031234df65d859a7
#
_cell.length_a   1.000
_cell.length_b   1.000
_cell.length_c   1.000
_cell.angle_alpha   90.00
_cell.angle_beta   90.00
_cell.angle_gamma   90.00
#
_symmetry.space_group_name_H-M   'P 1'
#
loop_
_entity.id
_entity.type
_entity.pdbx_description
1 polymer ?
#
loop_
_entity_poly.entity_id
_entity_poly.type
_entity_poly.pdbx_seq_one_letter_code
_entity_poly.pdbx_strand_id
1 'polypeptide(L)'
;MLDGAMKVKARAVDADWRPGEVVLCHGCFDLLHLGHIRHLKEAKQFGNYLVVSVTTDRHISKGMGRPHFTAEQRAEALRALHFVDEVIINDDKTCANLIRKLKPKYYVKGIDYASSVDVPGFQDEIDAITQVGGELRFTTSQKWSSSSLLKGQKFSEETCRYLDELKKDGAKTDILRAFDEADSKKILFVGETIIDVYKYVHGLGKSSKEMMLASVQTGREEFEGGVLATSKHGEWKNYEVLTHPRSCSITKTRYVDQDFKRKLFDVYSSKEIDLLHQDRYVFRDRLMDAMVDFDVVVVNDFGHGLMGSIETGILVDAPFLAVNCQANAGNYGFNRVTKYQNAKYVCVDEPEARLATCQQKENIRLVAESLSGYTKCDNILITHGRHGSYSYSEGIHSHNPAMVDGGIDTIGAGDAVFAVTAPLVACGLPLSVAAFVGNVVGAIKVSILGHQRHVTREEIIKTVEALLA
;
A
#
# COMPACT_ATOMS: atom_id res chain seq x y z
N MET A 1 28.62 7.91 -32.44
CA MET A 1 29.83 8.01 -31.64
C MET A 1 29.58 9.02 -30.54
N LEU A 2 29.19 8.58 -29.40
CA LEU A 2 29.25 9.22 -28.06
C LEU A 2 29.11 8.08 -27.05
N ASP A 3 30.12 7.25 -27.01
CA ASP A 3 30.32 6.23 -25.99
C ASP A 3 31.22 6.88 -24.93
N GLY A 4 30.64 7.24 -23.82
CA GLY A 4 31.31 7.89 -22.70
C GLY A 4 30.63 7.57 -21.38
N ALA A 5 30.26 6.27 -21.18
CA ALA A 5 29.83 5.78 -19.88
C ALA A 5 31.04 5.84 -18.93
N MET A 6 31.14 6.93 -18.17
CA MET A 6 32.07 7.10 -17.07
C MET A 6 31.73 6.07 -15.99
N LYS A 7 32.38 4.90 -16.04
CA LYS A 7 32.38 3.91 -14.97
C LYS A 7 32.92 4.57 -13.70
N VAL A 8 32.00 5.00 -12.84
CA VAL A 8 32.37 5.46 -11.49
C VAL A 8 32.80 4.19 -10.71
N LYS A 9 34.08 4.02 -10.55
CA LYS A 9 34.69 3.03 -9.66
C LYS A 9 34.16 3.34 -8.24
N ALA A 10 33.33 2.45 -7.68
CA ALA A 10 33.19 2.36 -6.25
C ALA A 10 34.60 2.08 -5.68
N ARG A 11 35.23 3.05 -5.07
CA ARG A 11 36.44 2.80 -4.30
C ARG A 11 36.06 1.94 -3.10
N ALA A 12 36.59 0.72 -3.07
CA ALA A 12 36.65 -0.06 -1.87
C ALA A 12 37.26 0.80 -0.75
N VAL A 13 36.68 0.67 0.45
CA VAL A 13 37.20 1.33 1.66
C VAL A 13 38.49 0.61 2.03
N ASP A 14 39.60 0.98 1.35
CA ASP A 14 40.97 0.59 1.67
C ASP A 14 41.62 1.70 2.47
N ALA A 15 42.01 1.40 3.56
CA ALA A 15 42.79 1.75 4.73
C ALA A 15 43.87 2.82 4.64
N ASP A 16 43.69 3.93 3.98
CA ASP A 16 44.59 5.09 4.14
C ASP A 16 43.80 6.35 4.57
N TRP A 17 43.06 6.19 5.67
CA TRP A 17 42.43 7.31 6.35
C TRP A 17 43.53 8.12 7.06
N ARG A 18 43.77 9.33 6.61
CA ARG A 18 44.70 10.23 7.28
C ARG A 18 44.16 10.59 8.66
N PRO A 19 45.02 10.72 9.69
CA PRO A 19 44.61 11.12 11.04
C PRO A 19 44.13 12.56 11.00
N GLY A 20 42.85 12.74 10.85
CA GLY A 20 42.11 13.97 10.94
C GLY A 20 40.79 13.71 11.66
N GLU A 21 40.14 14.75 12.19
CA GLU A 21 38.86 14.62 12.85
C GLU A 21 37.75 14.32 11.82
N VAL A 22 37.48 13.02 11.61
CA VAL A 22 36.42 12.55 10.70
C VAL A 22 35.07 12.77 11.34
N VAL A 23 34.17 13.42 10.63
CA VAL A 23 32.77 13.62 10.97
C VAL A 23 31.91 12.74 10.04
N LEU A 24 31.04 11.94 10.61
CA LEU A 24 30.10 11.11 9.85
C LEU A 24 28.67 11.60 10.06
N CYS A 25 27.96 11.86 8.96
CA CYS A 25 26.52 12.04 8.92
C CYS A 25 25.89 10.87 8.18
N HIS A 26 24.76 10.32 8.68
CA HIS A 26 24.02 9.26 8.01
C HIS A 26 22.55 9.60 7.87
N GLY A 27 22.01 9.36 6.68
CA GLY A 27 20.59 9.60 6.42
C GLY A 27 20.14 9.18 5.01
N CYS A 28 18.86 9.39 4.76
CA CYS A 28 18.26 9.14 3.45
C CYS A 28 18.65 10.21 2.43
N PHE A 29 18.65 11.48 2.81
CA PHE A 29 18.95 12.65 1.96
C PHE A 29 18.18 12.67 0.63
N ASP A 30 16.95 12.17 0.66
CA ASP A 30 16.06 12.21 -0.50
C ASP A 30 15.41 13.61 -0.59
N LEU A 31 15.39 14.21 -1.80
CA LEU A 31 15.03 15.60 -2.02
C LEU A 31 15.86 16.56 -1.15
N LEU A 32 17.12 16.75 -1.57
CA LEU A 32 18.06 17.63 -0.86
C LEU A 32 17.47 19.05 -0.71
N HIS A 33 17.34 19.53 0.52
CA HIS A 33 16.76 20.84 0.85
C HIS A 33 17.66 21.64 1.82
N LEU A 34 17.30 22.89 2.05
CA LEU A 34 18.07 23.81 2.88
C LEU A 34 18.35 23.26 4.29
N GLY A 35 17.44 22.50 4.87
CA GLY A 35 17.66 21.83 6.17
C GLY A 35 18.81 20.84 6.14
N HIS A 36 18.87 19.98 5.11
CA HIS A 36 20.02 19.08 4.92
C HIS A 36 21.34 19.85 4.72
N ILE A 37 21.30 20.91 3.92
CA ILE A 37 22.49 21.74 3.66
C ILE A 37 23.01 22.39 4.95
N ARG A 38 22.11 22.93 5.77
CA ARG A 38 22.48 23.55 7.06
C ARG A 38 23.03 22.51 8.04
N HIS A 39 22.35 21.37 8.17
CA HIS A 39 22.80 20.25 8.99
C HIS A 39 24.23 19.82 8.62
N LEU A 40 24.49 19.56 7.34
CA LEU A 40 25.80 19.12 6.87
C LEU A 40 26.87 20.20 7.02
N LYS A 41 26.53 21.49 6.81
CA LYS A 41 27.45 22.62 7.07
C LYS A 41 27.82 22.75 8.54
N GLU A 42 26.85 22.59 9.44
CA GLU A 42 27.08 22.63 10.89
C GLU A 42 27.91 21.39 11.30
N ALA A 43 27.59 20.22 10.79
CA ALA A 43 28.36 19.00 11.02
C ALA A 43 29.82 19.13 10.60
N LYS A 44 30.09 19.76 9.44
CA LYS A 44 31.48 20.03 8.97
C LYS A 44 32.31 20.85 9.97
N GLN A 45 31.67 21.66 10.83
CA GLN A 45 32.39 22.48 11.80
C GLN A 45 32.95 21.67 12.99
N PHE A 46 32.48 20.44 13.20
CA PHE A 46 33.00 19.57 14.25
C PHE A 46 34.34 18.92 13.89
N GLY A 47 34.71 18.89 12.58
CA GLY A 47 35.96 18.29 12.16
C GLY A 47 36.40 18.76 10.77
N ASN A 48 37.52 18.25 10.30
CA ASN A 48 38.13 18.68 9.04
C ASN A 48 37.76 17.79 7.83
N TYR A 49 37.16 16.61 8.05
CA TYR A 49 36.75 15.68 6.99
C TYR A 49 35.32 15.19 7.22
N LEU A 50 34.39 15.61 6.34
CA LEU A 50 33.00 15.25 6.42
C LEU A 50 32.66 14.09 5.48
N VAL A 51 32.28 12.98 6.03
CA VAL A 51 31.74 11.82 5.32
C VAL A 51 30.23 11.82 5.45
N VAL A 52 29.53 11.70 4.33
CA VAL A 52 28.06 11.57 4.33
C VAL A 52 27.69 10.17 3.85
N SER A 53 26.96 9.43 4.66
CA SER A 53 26.47 8.09 4.35
C SER A 53 25.01 8.15 3.91
N VAL A 54 24.70 7.57 2.76
CA VAL A 54 23.36 7.52 2.16
C VAL A 54 22.79 6.12 2.28
N THR A 55 21.59 5.99 2.84
CA THR A 55 20.88 4.72 2.91
C THR A 55 20.46 4.25 1.51
N THR A 56 20.66 2.96 1.17
CA THR A 56 20.16 2.38 -0.10
C THR A 56 18.64 2.37 -0.15
N ASP A 57 18.09 2.32 -1.37
CA ASP A 57 16.64 2.43 -1.63
C ASP A 57 15.85 1.33 -0.92
N ARG A 58 16.38 0.10 -0.88
CA ARG A 58 15.75 -1.07 -0.24
C ARG A 58 15.56 -0.95 1.28
N HIS A 59 16.30 -0.06 1.94
CA HIS A 59 16.22 0.18 3.38
C HIS A 59 15.48 1.46 3.75
N ILE A 60 14.92 2.18 2.75
CA ILE A 60 14.13 3.39 2.98
C ILE A 60 12.66 3.03 3.05
N SER A 61 12.05 3.29 4.21
CA SER A 61 10.63 3.09 4.49
C SER A 61 9.96 4.42 4.86
N LYS A 62 10.03 5.41 3.96
CA LYS A 62 9.48 6.77 4.19
C LYS A 62 8.11 7.01 3.54
N GLY A 63 7.34 5.95 3.26
CA GLY A 63 6.03 6.05 2.62
C GLY A 63 6.09 6.01 1.10
N MET A 64 4.93 6.15 0.49
CA MET A 64 4.70 5.93 -0.95
C MET A 64 5.48 6.89 -1.83
N GLY A 65 6.09 6.35 -2.90
CA GLY A 65 6.89 7.13 -3.86
C GLY A 65 8.20 7.66 -3.27
N ARG A 66 8.72 7.04 -2.20
CA ARG A 66 10.02 7.39 -1.60
C ARG A 66 10.97 6.19 -1.61
N PRO A 67 12.27 6.38 -1.90
CA PRO A 67 12.87 7.67 -2.26
C PRO A 67 12.47 8.12 -3.68
N HIS A 68 12.47 9.43 -3.94
CA HIS A 68 12.27 9.99 -5.29
C HIS A 68 13.49 9.80 -6.20
N PHE A 69 14.67 9.82 -5.61
CA PHE A 69 15.94 9.65 -6.30
C PHE A 69 16.62 8.39 -5.82
N THR A 70 17.25 7.66 -6.76
CA THR A 70 18.04 6.47 -6.42
C THR A 70 19.21 6.83 -5.50
N ALA A 71 19.75 5.84 -4.78
CA ALA A 71 20.90 6.05 -3.90
C ALA A 71 22.07 6.73 -4.61
N GLU A 72 22.30 6.38 -5.88
CA GLU A 72 23.35 6.95 -6.73
C GLU A 72 23.08 8.43 -7.01
N GLN A 73 21.85 8.80 -7.41
CA GLN A 73 21.45 10.18 -7.68
C GLN A 73 21.53 11.05 -6.42
N ARG A 74 21.10 10.51 -5.27
CA ARG A 74 21.19 11.18 -3.97
C ARG A 74 22.65 11.39 -3.56
N ALA A 75 23.50 10.39 -3.79
CA ALA A 75 24.95 10.49 -3.54
C ALA A 75 25.62 11.49 -4.48
N GLU A 76 25.20 11.56 -5.75
CA GLU A 76 25.69 12.54 -6.72
C GLU A 76 25.38 13.97 -6.28
N ALA A 77 24.13 14.24 -5.86
CA ALA A 77 23.72 15.54 -5.36
C ALA A 77 24.51 15.98 -4.11
N LEU A 78 24.84 15.04 -3.21
CA LEU A 78 25.65 15.31 -2.02
C LEU A 78 27.12 15.57 -2.37
N ARG A 79 27.69 14.85 -3.35
CA ARG A 79 29.05 15.09 -3.84
C ARG A 79 29.23 16.46 -4.48
N ALA A 80 28.17 17.05 -5.01
CA ALA A 80 28.18 18.41 -5.56
C ALA A 80 28.33 19.51 -4.47
N LEU A 81 28.15 19.17 -3.19
CA LEU A 81 28.31 20.12 -2.09
C LEU A 81 29.78 20.26 -1.72
N HIS A 82 30.37 21.41 -2.00
CA HIS A 82 31.82 21.69 -1.85
C HIS A 82 32.40 21.45 -0.45
N PHE A 83 31.58 21.38 0.58
CA PHE A 83 31.95 21.12 1.99
C PHE A 83 31.80 19.65 2.42
N VAL A 84 31.31 18.78 1.53
CA VAL A 84 31.26 17.33 1.72
C VAL A 84 32.51 16.72 1.09
N ASP A 85 33.30 16.04 1.88
CA ASP A 85 34.59 15.48 1.40
C ASP A 85 34.38 14.09 0.77
N GLU A 86 33.45 13.29 1.32
CA GLU A 86 33.15 11.94 0.80
C GLU A 86 31.70 11.54 0.96
N VAL A 87 31.20 10.76 0.02
CA VAL A 87 29.84 10.19 0.08
C VAL A 87 29.90 8.68 -0.12
N ILE A 88 29.36 7.94 0.85
CA ILE A 88 29.31 6.47 0.88
C ILE A 88 27.85 6.03 0.77
N ILE A 89 27.55 5.10 -0.13
CA ILE A 89 26.24 4.43 -0.17
C ILE A 89 26.32 3.25 0.81
N ASN A 90 25.49 3.30 1.86
CA ASN A 90 25.44 2.29 2.91
C ASN A 90 24.31 1.31 2.63
N ASP A 91 24.67 0.04 2.46
CA ASP A 91 23.72 -1.04 2.16
C ASP A 91 23.32 -1.85 3.38
N ASP A 92 23.63 -1.37 4.56
CA ASP A 92 23.16 -1.91 5.82
C ASP A 92 21.88 -1.18 6.30
N LYS A 93 21.07 -1.86 7.09
CA LYS A 93 19.84 -1.31 7.68
C LYS A 93 20.12 -0.16 8.65
N THR A 94 21.29 -0.16 9.28
CA THR A 94 21.78 0.89 10.21
C THR A 94 23.18 1.35 9.82
N CYS A 95 23.65 2.45 10.40
CA CYS A 95 25.01 2.94 10.16
C CYS A 95 26.07 2.28 11.07
N ALA A 96 25.68 1.38 11.97
CA ALA A 96 26.57 0.82 12.99
C ALA A 96 27.82 0.13 12.44
N ASN A 97 27.68 -0.68 11.38
CA ASN A 97 28.82 -1.35 10.75
C ASN A 97 29.78 -0.36 10.09
N LEU A 98 29.24 0.67 9.44
CA LEU A 98 30.05 1.73 8.84
C LEU A 98 30.78 2.53 9.92
N ILE A 99 30.16 2.84 11.05
CA ILE A 99 30.79 3.52 12.20
C ILE A 99 31.97 2.69 12.71
N ARG A 100 31.80 1.37 12.92
CA ARG A 100 32.89 0.49 13.38
C ARG A 100 34.06 0.43 12.39
N LYS A 101 33.76 0.49 11.08
CA LYS A 101 34.75 0.46 10.00
C LYS A 101 35.51 1.78 9.88
N LEU A 102 34.77 2.90 9.87
CA LEU A 102 35.28 4.25 9.65
C LEU A 102 35.94 4.84 10.89
N LYS A 103 35.48 4.46 12.07
CA LYS A 103 35.90 4.97 13.39
C LYS A 103 35.91 6.52 13.42
N PRO A 104 34.78 7.19 13.10
CA PRO A 104 34.73 8.63 13.08
C PRO A 104 34.93 9.20 14.48
N LYS A 105 35.51 10.40 14.58
CA LYS A 105 35.59 11.13 15.85
C LYS A 105 34.22 11.62 16.28
N TYR A 106 33.42 12.10 15.32
CA TYR A 106 32.06 12.59 15.57
C TYR A 106 31.07 11.90 14.67
N TYR A 107 30.01 11.38 15.29
CA TYR A 107 28.79 10.94 14.58
C TYR A 107 27.71 12.00 14.79
N VAL A 108 27.21 12.63 13.71
CA VAL A 108 26.36 13.81 13.80
C VAL A 108 24.98 13.52 13.26
N LYS A 109 23.96 13.79 14.08
CA LYS A 109 22.54 13.69 13.74
C LYS A 109 21.83 15.05 13.89
N GLY A 110 20.63 15.17 13.33
CA GLY A 110 19.76 16.31 13.57
C GLY A 110 19.23 16.34 15.02
N ILE A 111 18.84 17.51 15.51
CA ILE A 111 18.30 17.69 16.87
C ILE A 111 17.03 16.85 17.12
N ASP A 112 16.30 16.50 16.09
CA ASP A 112 15.12 15.64 16.14
C ASP A 112 15.41 14.23 16.68
N TYR A 113 16.66 13.77 16.57
CA TYR A 113 17.10 12.50 17.17
C TYR A 113 17.43 12.63 18.67
N ALA A 114 17.63 13.83 19.19
CA ALA A 114 17.96 14.02 20.60
C ALA A 114 16.81 13.68 21.56
N SER A 115 15.57 13.79 21.10
CA SER A 115 14.34 13.46 21.86
C SER A 115 13.71 12.11 21.49
N SER A 116 14.30 11.37 20.54
CA SER A 116 13.73 10.14 19.96
C SER A 116 14.54 8.92 20.39
N VAL A 117 14.32 8.44 21.61
CA VAL A 117 15.00 7.24 22.16
C VAL A 117 14.53 5.96 21.44
N ASP A 118 13.36 5.98 20.80
CA ASP A 118 12.69 4.81 20.22
C ASP A 118 12.85 4.65 18.70
N VAL A 119 13.87 5.29 18.08
CA VAL A 119 14.12 5.08 16.66
C VAL A 119 14.79 3.72 16.45
N PRO A 120 14.16 2.77 15.71
CA PRO A 120 14.72 1.45 15.49
C PRO A 120 16.14 1.52 14.89
N GLY A 121 17.09 0.83 15.53
CA GLY A 121 18.50 0.78 15.07
C GLY A 121 19.35 1.99 15.49
N PHE A 122 18.80 3.03 16.10
CA PHE A 122 19.60 4.18 16.56
C PHE A 122 20.45 3.82 17.79
N GLN A 123 19.96 2.94 18.66
CA GLN A 123 20.76 2.45 19.79
C GLN A 123 22.01 1.71 19.34
N ASP A 124 21.91 0.89 18.27
CA ASP A 124 23.06 0.19 17.68
C ASP A 124 24.13 1.17 17.15
N GLU A 125 23.68 2.32 16.62
CA GLU A 125 24.58 3.38 16.14
C GLU A 125 25.27 4.09 17.31
N ILE A 126 24.55 4.34 18.42
CA ILE A 126 25.11 4.92 19.66
C ILE A 126 26.14 3.97 20.27
N ASP A 127 25.83 2.70 20.35
CA ASP A 127 26.75 1.68 20.87
C ASP A 127 28.00 1.56 20.00
N ALA A 128 27.82 1.61 18.68
CA ALA A 128 28.94 1.54 17.74
C ALA A 128 29.89 2.75 17.85
N ILE A 129 29.36 3.98 17.94
CA ILE A 129 30.21 5.18 18.09
C ILE A 129 30.92 5.22 19.43
N THR A 130 30.28 4.78 20.49
CA THR A 130 30.88 4.66 21.83
C THR A 130 32.00 3.61 21.83
N GLN A 131 31.78 2.46 21.19
CA GLN A 131 32.74 1.36 21.06
C GLN A 131 34.06 1.78 20.38
N VAL A 132 33.96 2.69 19.38
CA VAL A 132 35.15 3.16 18.66
C VAL A 132 35.80 4.39 19.29
N GLY A 133 35.32 4.86 20.44
CA GLY A 133 35.83 6.03 21.15
C GLY A 133 35.48 7.37 20.51
N GLY A 134 34.46 7.40 19.67
CA GLY A 134 33.92 8.61 19.07
C GLY A 134 32.80 9.24 19.91
N GLU A 135 32.30 10.38 19.48
CA GLU A 135 31.25 11.13 20.15
C GLU A 135 30.03 11.35 19.26
N LEU A 136 28.84 11.15 19.83
CA LEU A 136 27.57 11.54 19.19
C LEU A 136 27.35 13.04 19.39
N ARG A 137 27.06 13.78 18.33
CA ARG A 137 26.74 15.21 18.33
C ARG A 137 25.42 15.47 17.62
N PHE A 138 24.76 16.57 18.01
CA PHE A 138 23.52 17.00 17.37
C PHE A 138 23.69 18.40 16.79
N THR A 139 23.11 18.62 15.60
CA THR A 139 23.04 19.95 15.00
C THR A 139 21.80 20.68 15.49
N THR A 140 21.88 21.99 15.61
CA THR A 140 20.83 22.86 16.17
C THR A 140 19.92 23.47 15.11
N SER A 141 20.19 23.17 13.82
CA SER A 141 19.44 23.76 12.71
C SER A 141 17.95 23.43 12.76
N GLN A 142 17.13 24.44 12.49
CA GLN A 142 15.68 24.40 12.51
C GLN A 142 15.14 23.23 11.68
N LYS A 143 14.16 22.50 12.23
CA LYS A 143 13.53 21.31 11.61
C LYS A 143 12.89 21.66 10.28
N TRP A 144 13.35 21.05 9.21
CA TRP A 144 12.75 21.08 7.89
C TRP A 144 12.45 19.64 7.49
N SER A 145 11.19 19.34 7.15
CA SER A 145 10.80 18.01 6.70
C SER A 145 10.54 18.03 5.18
N SER A 146 11.26 17.18 4.44
CA SER A 146 10.95 16.98 3.02
C SER A 146 9.51 16.47 2.81
N SER A 147 8.93 15.81 3.80
CA SER A 147 7.52 15.39 3.79
C SER A 147 6.56 16.58 3.82
N SER A 148 6.85 17.63 4.60
CA SER A 148 6.02 18.84 4.63
C SER A 148 6.13 19.70 3.36
N LEU A 149 7.29 19.70 2.71
CA LEU A 149 7.46 20.37 1.41
C LEU A 149 6.68 19.65 0.29
N LEU A 150 6.58 18.34 0.36
CA LEU A 150 5.83 17.53 -0.60
C LEU A 150 4.31 17.60 -0.42
N LYS A 151 3.82 17.79 0.81
CA LYS A 151 2.38 17.95 1.08
C LYS A 151 1.80 19.11 0.27
N GLY A 152 2.44 20.28 0.29
CA GLY A 152 1.98 21.47 -0.42
C GLY A 152 2.10 21.41 -1.95
N GLN A 153 2.91 20.48 -2.49
CA GLN A 153 3.09 20.31 -3.94
C GLN A 153 2.28 19.13 -4.53
N LYS A 154 1.86 18.17 -3.69
CA LYS A 154 1.20 16.93 -4.12
C LYS A 154 -0.31 16.95 -3.97
N PHE A 155 -0.86 17.72 -3.05
CA PHE A 155 -2.27 17.67 -2.71
C PHE A 155 -2.96 18.99 -2.99
N SER A 156 -4.24 18.93 -3.39
CA SER A 156 -5.11 20.07 -3.49
C SER A 156 -5.31 20.73 -2.11
N GLU A 157 -5.74 21.98 -2.09
CA GLU A 157 -6.11 22.67 -0.84
C GLU A 157 -7.21 21.93 -0.07
N GLU A 158 -8.14 21.30 -0.78
CA GLU A 158 -9.20 20.48 -0.21
C GLU A 158 -8.60 19.26 0.53
N THR A 159 -7.67 18.53 -0.12
CA THR A 159 -7.00 17.38 0.50
C THR A 159 -6.15 17.80 1.70
N CYS A 160 -5.48 18.95 1.62
CA CYS A 160 -4.71 19.47 2.77
C CYS A 160 -5.62 19.78 3.96
N ARG A 161 -6.76 20.44 3.74
CA ARG A 161 -7.74 20.72 4.80
C ARG A 161 -8.31 19.45 5.41
N TYR A 162 -8.65 18.47 4.59
CA TYR A 162 -9.11 17.16 5.04
C TYR A 162 -8.09 16.44 5.95
N LEU A 163 -6.81 16.46 5.56
CA LEU A 163 -5.74 15.89 6.40
C LEU A 163 -5.54 16.64 7.72
N ASP A 164 -5.67 17.98 7.70
CA ASP A 164 -5.58 18.80 8.92
C ASP A 164 -6.75 18.56 9.87
N GLU A 165 -7.96 18.31 9.35
CA GLU A 165 -9.13 17.92 10.15
C GLU A 165 -8.90 16.55 10.81
N LEU A 166 -8.52 15.54 10.05
CA LEU A 166 -8.20 14.20 10.60
C LEU A 166 -7.13 14.26 11.70
N LYS A 167 -6.11 15.13 11.51
CA LYS A 167 -5.05 15.31 12.49
C LYS A 167 -5.57 15.93 13.78
N LYS A 168 -6.42 16.96 13.70
CA LYS A 168 -7.04 17.63 14.86
C LYS A 168 -7.93 16.68 15.64
N ASP A 169 -8.65 15.81 14.95
CA ASP A 169 -9.58 14.84 15.54
C ASP A 169 -8.89 13.61 16.13
N GLY A 170 -7.54 13.56 16.05
CA GLY A 170 -6.76 12.48 16.65
C GLY A 170 -6.82 11.16 15.87
N ALA A 171 -7.22 11.18 14.60
CA ALA A 171 -7.41 9.99 13.76
C ALA A 171 -6.20 9.03 13.76
N LYS A 172 -4.96 9.55 13.87
CA LYS A 172 -3.76 8.70 13.96
C LYS A 172 -3.84 7.72 15.13
N THR A 173 -4.21 8.21 16.32
CA THR A 173 -4.30 7.37 17.54
C THR A 173 -5.39 6.32 17.39
N ASP A 174 -6.54 6.72 16.86
CA ASP A 174 -7.66 5.79 16.64
C ASP A 174 -7.32 4.71 15.62
N ILE A 175 -6.62 5.06 14.54
CA ILE A 175 -6.16 4.10 13.53
C ILE A 175 -5.21 3.07 14.15
N LEU A 176 -4.19 3.50 14.90
CA LEU A 176 -3.24 2.60 15.53
C LEU A 176 -3.93 1.65 16.51
N ARG A 177 -4.83 2.19 17.35
CA ARG A 177 -5.64 1.39 18.28
C ARG A 177 -6.49 0.35 17.52
N ALA A 178 -7.17 0.75 16.44
CA ALA A 178 -8.01 -0.17 15.67
C ALA A 178 -7.20 -1.31 15.02
N PHE A 179 -5.97 -1.05 14.56
CA PHE A 179 -5.07 -2.10 14.07
C PHE A 179 -4.69 -3.09 15.17
N ASP A 180 -4.39 -2.60 16.38
CA ASP A 180 -4.04 -3.46 17.52
C ASP A 180 -5.25 -4.29 18.00
N GLU A 181 -6.44 -3.70 18.03
CA GLU A 181 -7.69 -4.40 18.35
C GLU A 181 -8.03 -5.46 17.31
N ALA A 182 -7.86 -5.17 16.02
CA ALA A 182 -8.13 -6.10 14.94
C ALA A 182 -7.21 -7.35 14.98
N ASP A 183 -6.00 -7.22 15.51
CA ASP A 183 -5.10 -8.36 15.74
C ASP A 183 -5.62 -9.37 16.75
N SER A 184 -6.50 -8.96 17.66
CA SER A 184 -7.15 -9.84 18.64
C SER A 184 -8.38 -10.55 18.08
N LYS A 185 -8.91 -10.09 16.93
CA LYS A 185 -10.10 -10.66 16.29
C LYS A 185 -9.73 -11.88 15.45
N LYS A 186 -10.64 -12.84 15.42
CA LYS A 186 -10.60 -13.95 14.47
C LYS A 186 -11.32 -13.51 13.19
N ILE A 187 -10.61 -13.43 12.08
CA ILE A 187 -11.12 -12.93 10.81
C ILE A 187 -11.25 -14.08 9.82
N LEU A 188 -12.42 -14.27 9.24
CA LEU A 188 -12.66 -15.23 8.17
C LEU A 188 -12.80 -14.50 6.84
N PHE A 189 -11.91 -14.74 5.90
CA PHE A 189 -12.07 -14.34 4.50
C PHE A 189 -12.79 -15.44 3.73
N VAL A 190 -13.86 -15.07 3.03
CA VAL A 190 -14.71 -16.03 2.26
C VAL A 190 -14.81 -15.53 0.83
N GLY A 191 -14.55 -16.39 -0.15
CA GLY A 191 -14.70 -16.01 -1.56
C GLY A 191 -14.07 -16.98 -2.54
N GLU A 192 -14.13 -16.61 -3.82
CA GLU A 192 -13.52 -17.37 -4.90
C GLU A 192 -12.01 -17.11 -4.98
N THR A 193 -11.28 -18.17 -5.31
CA THR A 193 -9.87 -18.09 -5.72
C THR A 193 -9.80 -17.89 -7.23
N ILE A 194 -8.96 -16.99 -7.68
CA ILE A 194 -8.71 -16.71 -9.10
C ILE A 194 -7.22 -16.87 -9.35
N ILE A 195 -6.85 -17.48 -10.47
CA ILE A 195 -5.47 -17.49 -10.93
C ILE A 195 -5.32 -16.35 -11.96
N ASP A 196 -4.53 -15.34 -11.60
CA ASP A 196 -4.23 -14.22 -12.48
C ASP A 196 -2.95 -14.48 -13.29
N VAL A 197 -3.10 -14.62 -14.61
CA VAL A 197 -1.98 -14.85 -15.54
C VAL A 197 -1.74 -13.60 -16.36
N TYR A 198 -0.53 -13.06 -16.32
CA TYR A 198 -0.10 -11.95 -17.15
C TYR A 198 0.77 -12.49 -18.28
N LYS A 199 0.33 -12.30 -19.52
CA LYS A 199 1.09 -12.62 -20.73
C LYS A 199 1.55 -11.33 -21.38
N TYR A 200 2.85 -11.10 -21.31
CA TYR A 200 3.46 -9.94 -21.97
C TYR A 200 3.62 -10.25 -23.45
N VAL A 201 3.19 -9.31 -24.30
CA VAL A 201 3.20 -9.47 -25.75
C VAL A 201 3.81 -8.24 -26.42
N HIS A 202 4.52 -8.47 -27.53
CA HIS A 202 4.99 -7.45 -28.43
C HIS A 202 4.21 -7.51 -29.74
N GLY A 203 3.64 -6.37 -30.17
CA GLY A 203 2.82 -6.29 -31.38
C GLY A 203 3.63 -6.44 -32.66
N LEU A 204 3.23 -7.37 -33.54
CA LEU A 204 3.84 -7.56 -34.85
C LEU A 204 3.11 -6.78 -35.94
N GLY A 205 1.93 -6.23 -35.63
CA GLY A 205 1.09 -5.52 -36.58
C GLY A 205 -0.14 -6.33 -37.05
N LYS A 206 -0.75 -5.86 -38.14
CA LYS A 206 -1.95 -6.48 -38.69
C LYS A 206 -1.61 -7.78 -39.44
N SER A 207 -2.42 -8.84 -39.23
CA SER A 207 -2.36 -10.05 -40.02
C SER A 207 -2.62 -9.76 -41.49
N SER A 208 -1.91 -10.48 -42.39
CA SER A 208 -2.10 -10.34 -43.85
C SER A 208 -3.42 -10.94 -44.35
N LYS A 209 -4.00 -11.88 -43.58
CA LYS A 209 -5.19 -12.64 -44.04
C LYS A 209 -6.50 -12.14 -43.45
N GLU A 210 -6.46 -11.56 -42.26
CA GLU A 210 -7.64 -11.12 -41.49
C GLU A 210 -7.42 -9.80 -40.76
N MET A 211 -8.52 -9.13 -40.35
CA MET A 211 -8.50 -7.89 -39.58
C MET A 211 -8.21 -8.18 -38.12
N MET A 212 -7.05 -8.76 -37.83
CA MET A 212 -6.62 -9.08 -36.48
C MET A 212 -5.18 -8.62 -36.23
N LEU A 213 -4.86 -8.30 -35.01
CA LEU A 213 -3.49 -7.98 -34.57
C LEU A 213 -2.74 -9.26 -34.24
N ALA A 214 -1.57 -9.41 -34.85
CA ALA A 214 -0.62 -10.47 -34.50
C ALA A 214 0.35 -9.95 -33.42
N SER A 215 0.69 -10.79 -32.46
CA SER A 215 1.65 -10.47 -31.41
C SER A 215 2.48 -11.69 -31.07
N VAL A 216 3.69 -11.49 -30.60
CA VAL A 216 4.54 -12.54 -30.04
C VAL A 216 4.56 -12.44 -28.52
N GLN A 217 4.39 -13.56 -27.83
CA GLN A 217 4.51 -13.61 -26.37
C GLN A 217 5.98 -13.53 -25.99
N THR A 218 6.31 -12.60 -25.09
CA THR A 218 7.68 -12.32 -24.63
C THR A 218 7.90 -12.71 -23.18
N GLY A 219 6.81 -12.85 -22.40
CA GLY A 219 6.90 -13.22 -20.99
C GLY A 219 5.57 -13.75 -20.44
N ARG A 220 5.64 -14.39 -19.28
CA ARG A 220 4.49 -14.86 -18.51
C ARG A 220 4.78 -14.77 -17.03
N GLU A 221 3.83 -14.24 -16.28
CA GLU A 221 3.79 -14.28 -14.81
C GLU A 221 2.44 -14.82 -14.38
N GLU A 222 2.42 -15.45 -13.21
CA GLU A 222 1.22 -16.03 -12.63
C GLU A 222 1.15 -15.71 -11.15
N PHE A 223 -0.03 -15.30 -10.68
CA PHE A 223 -0.27 -14.86 -9.30
C PHE A 223 -1.52 -15.51 -8.76
N GLU A 224 -1.51 -15.77 -7.45
CA GLU A 224 -2.74 -16.03 -6.72
C GLU A 224 -3.56 -14.75 -6.68
N GLY A 225 -4.82 -14.85 -7.07
CA GLY A 225 -5.80 -13.77 -7.08
C GLY A 225 -7.02 -14.13 -6.24
N GLY A 226 -8.07 -13.31 -6.36
CA GLY A 226 -9.30 -13.50 -5.61
C GLY A 226 -9.09 -13.41 -4.10
N VAL A 227 -9.83 -14.19 -3.32
CA VAL A 227 -9.79 -14.13 -1.85
C VAL A 227 -8.41 -14.42 -1.26
N LEU A 228 -7.58 -15.25 -1.92
CA LEU A 228 -6.23 -15.54 -1.45
C LEU A 228 -5.30 -14.31 -1.52
N ALA A 229 -5.40 -13.52 -2.59
CA ALA A 229 -4.64 -12.27 -2.68
C ALA A 229 -5.19 -11.23 -1.70
N THR A 230 -6.50 -11.13 -1.60
CA THR A 230 -7.20 -10.18 -0.73
C THR A 230 -6.82 -10.36 0.74
N SER A 231 -6.85 -11.60 1.25
CA SER A 231 -6.58 -11.90 2.66
C SER A 231 -5.17 -11.56 3.14
N LYS A 232 -4.21 -11.39 2.22
CA LYS A 232 -2.81 -11.05 2.56
C LYS A 232 -2.60 -9.56 2.89
N HIS A 233 -3.51 -8.67 2.44
CA HIS A 233 -3.38 -7.25 2.69
C HIS A 233 -3.60 -6.90 4.18
N GLY A 234 -2.76 -6.03 4.73
CA GLY A 234 -2.82 -5.61 6.13
C GLY A 234 -2.17 -6.56 7.12
N GLU A 235 -1.77 -7.76 6.70
CA GLU A 235 -1.01 -8.74 7.50
C GLU A 235 -1.66 -9.06 8.87
N TRP A 236 -2.94 -9.44 8.84
CA TRP A 236 -3.71 -9.78 10.03
C TRP A 236 -3.15 -11.02 10.74
N LYS A 237 -3.08 -11.00 12.08
CA LYS A 237 -2.45 -12.11 12.84
C LYS A 237 -3.31 -13.36 12.91
N ASN A 238 -4.63 -13.19 13.05
CA ASN A 238 -5.57 -14.28 13.27
C ASN A 238 -6.60 -14.30 12.14
N TYR A 239 -6.23 -14.84 10.98
CA TYR A 239 -7.18 -14.99 9.90
C TYR A 239 -7.14 -16.38 9.28
N GLU A 240 -8.28 -16.76 8.72
CA GLU A 240 -8.43 -17.95 7.88
C GLU A 240 -9.10 -17.60 6.56
N VAL A 241 -8.93 -18.47 5.57
CA VAL A 241 -9.57 -18.32 4.26
C VAL A 241 -10.45 -19.53 4.00
N LEU A 242 -11.74 -19.28 3.79
CA LEU A 242 -12.70 -20.27 3.36
C LEU A 242 -13.00 -20.07 1.87
N THR A 243 -12.59 -21.01 1.08
CA THR A 243 -12.86 -21.08 -0.36
C THR A 243 -13.16 -22.51 -0.75
N HIS A 244 -13.66 -22.71 -1.95
CA HIS A 244 -13.89 -24.04 -2.47
C HIS A 244 -12.70 -24.46 -3.37
N PRO A 245 -12.18 -25.71 -3.25
CA PRO A 245 -11.03 -26.16 -4.03
C PRO A 245 -11.20 -26.02 -5.57
N ARG A 246 -12.44 -26.16 -6.06
CA ARG A 246 -12.75 -25.97 -7.50
C ARG A 246 -12.75 -24.50 -7.93
N SER A 247 -12.73 -23.54 -6.99
CA SER A 247 -12.59 -22.13 -7.35
C SER A 247 -11.26 -21.83 -8.05
N CYS A 248 -10.21 -22.61 -7.78
CA CYS A 248 -8.94 -22.52 -8.48
C CYS A 248 -9.02 -22.84 -9.98
N SER A 249 -10.17 -23.28 -10.49
CA SER A 249 -10.41 -23.49 -11.94
C SER A 249 -10.56 -22.19 -12.72
N ILE A 250 -10.84 -21.07 -12.05
CA ILE A 250 -11.00 -19.76 -12.70
C ILE A 250 -9.62 -19.16 -12.93
N THR A 251 -9.22 -19.14 -14.20
CA THR A 251 -7.99 -18.44 -14.62
C THR A 251 -8.37 -17.20 -15.41
N LYS A 252 -7.83 -16.06 -15.03
CA LYS A 252 -7.98 -14.80 -15.75
C LYS A 252 -6.65 -14.43 -16.39
N THR A 253 -6.54 -14.64 -17.70
CA THR A 253 -5.35 -14.33 -18.48
C THR A 253 -5.45 -12.91 -19.03
N ARG A 254 -4.51 -12.04 -18.66
CA ARG A 254 -4.37 -10.67 -19.18
C ARG A 254 -3.24 -10.60 -20.18
N TYR A 255 -3.55 -10.13 -21.37
CA TYR A 255 -2.54 -9.82 -22.39
C TYR A 255 -2.12 -8.37 -22.23
N VAL A 256 -0.83 -8.16 -21.98
CA VAL A 256 -0.24 -6.86 -21.65
C VAL A 256 0.81 -6.51 -22.69
N ASP A 257 0.70 -5.33 -23.29
CA ASP A 257 1.75 -4.79 -24.14
C ASP A 257 3.04 -4.61 -23.34
N GLN A 258 4.13 -5.19 -23.86
CA GLN A 258 5.40 -5.21 -23.14
C GLN A 258 6.02 -3.82 -23.01
N ASP A 259 5.89 -2.99 -24.06
CA ASP A 259 6.59 -1.72 -24.16
C ASP A 259 5.86 -0.62 -23.37
N PHE A 260 4.53 -0.57 -23.51
CA PHE A 260 3.70 0.47 -22.86
C PHE A 260 3.03 0.00 -21.56
N LYS A 261 3.19 -1.27 -21.16
CA LYS A 261 2.54 -1.87 -19.99
C LYS A 261 1.01 -1.71 -19.98
N ARG A 262 0.41 -1.58 -21.17
CA ARG A 262 -1.04 -1.48 -21.35
C ARG A 262 -1.67 -2.84 -21.44
N LYS A 263 -2.77 -3.04 -20.73
CA LYS A 263 -3.62 -4.22 -20.88
C LYS A 263 -4.38 -4.12 -22.20
N LEU A 264 -4.32 -5.17 -23.00
CA LEU A 264 -4.97 -5.23 -24.30
C LEU A 264 -6.36 -5.86 -24.20
N PHE A 265 -6.43 -7.04 -23.57
CA PHE A 265 -7.68 -7.77 -23.33
C PHE A 265 -7.46 -8.88 -22.29
N ASP A 266 -8.57 -9.36 -21.71
CA ASP A 266 -8.60 -10.46 -20.76
C ASP A 266 -9.30 -11.68 -21.38
N VAL A 267 -8.82 -12.88 -21.02
CA VAL A 267 -9.45 -14.17 -21.36
C VAL A 267 -9.71 -14.93 -20.06
N TYR A 268 -10.96 -15.28 -19.81
CA TYR A 268 -11.36 -16.13 -18.69
C TYR A 268 -11.40 -17.59 -19.14
N SER A 269 -10.89 -18.52 -18.33
CA SER A 269 -10.99 -19.96 -18.58
C SER A 269 -12.43 -20.46 -18.46
N SER A 270 -13.19 -19.87 -17.49
CA SER A 270 -14.61 -20.11 -17.28
C SER A 270 -15.28 -18.87 -16.68
N LYS A 271 -16.57 -18.72 -16.88
CA LYS A 271 -17.39 -17.67 -16.25
C LYS A 271 -17.77 -18.02 -14.82
N GLU A 272 -18.02 -19.28 -14.56
CA GLU A 272 -18.52 -19.79 -13.29
C GLU A 272 -17.74 -21.02 -12.85
N ILE A 273 -17.74 -21.27 -11.56
CA ILE A 273 -17.17 -22.47 -10.95
C ILE A 273 -18.15 -23.63 -11.21
N ASP A 274 -17.65 -24.73 -11.77
CA ASP A 274 -18.44 -25.96 -11.89
C ASP A 274 -18.48 -26.71 -10.56
N LEU A 275 -19.50 -26.43 -9.74
CA LEU A 275 -19.71 -27.04 -8.44
C LEU A 275 -20.77 -28.14 -8.53
N LEU A 276 -20.38 -29.37 -8.19
CA LEU A 276 -21.34 -30.46 -7.97
C LEU A 276 -22.21 -30.16 -6.73
N HIS A 277 -23.43 -30.72 -6.70
CA HIS A 277 -24.32 -30.49 -5.56
C HIS A 277 -23.68 -30.83 -4.21
N GLN A 278 -22.98 -31.98 -4.12
CA GLN A 278 -22.32 -32.40 -2.90
C GLN A 278 -21.20 -31.44 -2.46
N ASP A 279 -20.48 -30.82 -3.42
CA ASP A 279 -19.42 -29.85 -3.13
C ASP A 279 -20.02 -28.59 -2.46
N ARG A 280 -21.23 -28.18 -2.89
CA ARG A 280 -21.96 -27.06 -2.29
C ARG A 280 -22.37 -27.36 -0.85
N TYR A 281 -22.84 -28.60 -0.56
CA TYR A 281 -23.18 -28.97 0.80
C TYR A 281 -21.96 -28.92 1.73
N VAL A 282 -20.84 -29.49 1.30
CA VAL A 282 -19.59 -29.45 2.10
C VAL A 282 -19.13 -28.01 2.36
N PHE A 283 -19.20 -27.13 1.36
CA PHE A 283 -18.86 -25.71 1.54
C PHE A 283 -19.81 -25.02 2.52
N ARG A 284 -21.10 -25.27 2.44
CA ARG A 284 -22.13 -24.71 3.34
C ARG A 284 -21.93 -25.16 4.79
N ASP A 285 -21.70 -26.46 5.00
CA ASP A 285 -21.44 -26.99 6.34
C ASP A 285 -20.23 -26.30 6.97
N ARG A 286 -19.13 -26.19 6.20
CA ARG A 286 -17.94 -25.44 6.66
C ARG A 286 -18.22 -23.96 6.92
N LEU A 287 -19.05 -23.32 6.09
CA LEU A 287 -19.43 -21.92 6.28
C LEU A 287 -20.27 -21.76 7.57
N MET A 288 -21.20 -22.66 7.83
CA MET A 288 -22.01 -22.67 9.06
C MET A 288 -21.15 -22.87 10.31
N ASP A 289 -20.22 -23.83 10.27
CA ASP A 289 -19.30 -24.08 11.39
C ASP A 289 -18.42 -22.85 11.66
N ALA A 290 -17.93 -22.20 10.61
CA ALA A 290 -17.09 -21.01 10.72
C ALA A 290 -17.84 -19.79 11.33
N MET A 291 -19.17 -19.67 11.14
CA MET A 291 -19.94 -18.56 11.73
C MET A 291 -19.92 -18.55 13.26
N VAL A 292 -19.62 -19.68 13.91
CA VAL A 292 -19.56 -19.78 15.38
C VAL A 292 -18.20 -19.33 15.93
N ASP A 293 -17.14 -19.50 15.15
CA ASP A 293 -15.76 -19.38 15.62
C ASP A 293 -15.10 -18.04 15.32
N PHE A 294 -15.67 -17.25 14.40
CA PHE A 294 -15.05 -16.00 13.91
C PHE A 294 -15.81 -14.74 14.34
N ASP A 295 -15.07 -13.70 14.71
CA ASP A 295 -15.60 -12.39 15.09
C ASP A 295 -16.02 -11.57 13.86
N VAL A 296 -15.26 -11.68 12.77
CA VAL A 296 -15.40 -10.88 11.54
C VAL A 296 -15.40 -11.78 10.33
N VAL A 297 -16.43 -11.68 9.50
CA VAL A 297 -16.55 -12.40 8.23
C VAL A 297 -16.45 -11.43 7.08
N VAL A 298 -15.40 -11.57 6.27
CA VAL A 298 -15.05 -10.70 5.14
C VAL A 298 -15.33 -11.45 3.84
N VAL A 299 -16.41 -11.09 3.17
CA VAL A 299 -16.85 -11.78 1.94
C VAL A 299 -16.37 -11.03 0.71
N ASN A 300 -15.52 -11.68 -0.09
CA ASN A 300 -15.12 -11.23 -1.42
C ASN A 300 -15.84 -12.07 -2.48
N ASP A 301 -16.96 -11.57 -2.97
CA ASP A 301 -17.78 -12.24 -3.98
C ASP A 301 -17.41 -11.72 -5.37
N PHE A 302 -16.56 -12.46 -6.07
CA PHE A 302 -16.12 -12.11 -7.42
C PHE A 302 -17.13 -12.47 -8.51
N GLY A 303 -18.27 -13.10 -8.13
CA GLY A 303 -19.36 -13.40 -9.03
C GLY A 303 -19.12 -14.56 -9.98
N HIS A 304 -18.33 -15.52 -9.55
CA HIS A 304 -18.09 -16.78 -10.27
C HIS A 304 -18.95 -17.95 -9.75
N GLY A 305 -19.99 -17.64 -8.98
CA GLY A 305 -21.02 -18.62 -8.61
C GLY A 305 -20.81 -19.37 -7.31
N LEU A 306 -19.81 -19.00 -6.48
CA LEU A 306 -19.64 -19.59 -5.15
C LEU A 306 -20.78 -19.16 -4.19
N MET A 307 -21.15 -17.88 -4.23
CA MET A 307 -22.11 -17.25 -3.33
C MET A 307 -23.51 -17.21 -3.95
N GLY A 308 -24.31 -18.22 -3.68
CA GLY A 308 -25.75 -18.28 -4.04
C GLY A 308 -26.67 -17.80 -2.91
N SER A 309 -27.99 -17.99 -3.11
CA SER A 309 -29.01 -17.56 -2.16
C SER A 309 -28.92 -18.26 -0.80
N ILE A 310 -28.46 -19.51 -0.77
CA ILE A 310 -28.35 -20.27 0.49
C ILE A 310 -27.13 -19.78 1.28
N GLU A 311 -25.98 -19.61 0.61
CA GLU A 311 -24.75 -19.10 1.22
C GLU A 311 -24.95 -17.69 1.78
N THR A 312 -25.62 -16.80 1.04
CA THR A 312 -25.96 -15.46 1.54
C THR A 312 -26.96 -15.50 2.70
N GLY A 313 -27.87 -16.48 2.71
CA GLY A 313 -28.78 -16.70 3.82
C GLY A 313 -28.09 -17.13 5.11
N ILE A 314 -27.06 -17.98 5.02
CA ILE A 314 -26.22 -18.38 6.17
C ILE A 314 -25.46 -17.17 6.73
N LEU A 315 -24.90 -16.33 5.86
CA LEU A 315 -24.08 -15.18 6.23
C LEU A 315 -24.84 -14.09 6.99
N VAL A 316 -26.18 -14.07 6.93
CA VAL A 316 -27.02 -13.11 7.69
C VAL A 316 -26.77 -13.19 9.20
N ASP A 317 -26.40 -14.37 9.70
CA ASP A 317 -26.16 -14.65 11.13
C ASP A 317 -24.71 -14.40 11.56
N ALA A 318 -23.84 -13.92 10.66
CA ALA A 318 -22.45 -13.60 11.00
C ALA A 318 -22.37 -12.47 12.05
N PRO A 319 -21.51 -12.58 13.08
CA PRO A 319 -21.39 -11.57 14.13
C PRO A 319 -21.08 -10.17 13.57
N PHE A 320 -20.14 -10.10 12.64
CA PHE A 320 -19.87 -8.92 11.82
C PHE A 320 -19.64 -9.34 10.36
N LEU A 321 -20.61 -9.05 9.51
CA LEU A 321 -20.52 -9.32 8.07
C LEU A 321 -20.05 -8.08 7.30
N ALA A 322 -18.88 -8.20 6.68
CA ALA A 322 -18.37 -7.24 5.70
C ALA A 322 -18.47 -7.84 4.29
N VAL A 323 -18.88 -7.04 3.31
CA VAL A 323 -19.12 -7.54 1.95
C VAL A 323 -18.52 -6.63 0.88
N ASN A 324 -17.76 -7.24 -0.03
CA ASN A 324 -17.46 -6.73 -1.35
C ASN A 324 -18.07 -7.69 -2.39
N CYS A 325 -18.76 -7.15 -3.38
CA CYS A 325 -19.45 -7.95 -4.38
C CYS A 325 -19.21 -7.34 -5.77
N GLN A 326 -18.44 -8.06 -6.60
CA GLN A 326 -17.96 -7.53 -7.87
C GLN A 326 -18.90 -7.78 -9.03
N ALA A 327 -19.13 -6.73 -9.82
CA ALA A 327 -19.69 -6.82 -11.15
C ALA A 327 -18.56 -6.88 -12.19
N ASN A 328 -18.49 -7.96 -12.96
CA ASN A 328 -17.47 -8.15 -13.97
C ASN A 328 -18.05 -8.46 -15.36
N ALA A 329 -17.22 -8.52 -16.38
CA ALA A 329 -17.66 -8.82 -17.75
C ALA A 329 -18.33 -10.20 -17.89
N GLY A 330 -18.00 -11.15 -17.02
CA GLY A 330 -18.58 -12.51 -17.06
C GLY A 330 -20.01 -12.56 -16.53
N ASN A 331 -20.34 -11.75 -15.51
CA ASN A 331 -21.66 -11.74 -14.87
C ASN A 331 -22.55 -10.57 -15.32
N TYR A 332 -22.07 -9.65 -16.17
CA TYR A 332 -22.85 -8.51 -16.71
C TYR A 332 -23.58 -7.66 -15.67
N GLY A 333 -23.09 -7.58 -14.43
CA GLY A 333 -23.73 -6.86 -13.34
C GLY A 333 -24.91 -7.62 -12.70
N PHE A 334 -25.11 -8.88 -12.99
CA PHE A 334 -26.11 -9.71 -12.28
C PHE A 334 -25.66 -10.09 -10.87
N ASN A 335 -24.37 -10.02 -10.57
CA ASN A 335 -23.84 -10.21 -9.22
C ASN A 335 -23.91 -8.91 -8.43
N ARG A 336 -25.01 -8.70 -7.69
CA ARG A 336 -25.28 -7.46 -6.97
C ARG A 336 -25.11 -7.64 -5.49
N VAL A 337 -24.49 -6.65 -4.83
CA VAL A 337 -24.29 -6.65 -3.38
C VAL A 337 -25.62 -6.64 -2.59
N THR A 338 -26.72 -6.22 -3.21
CA THR A 338 -28.06 -6.22 -2.61
C THR A 338 -28.60 -7.61 -2.25
N LYS A 339 -27.95 -8.68 -2.71
CA LYS A 339 -28.28 -10.05 -2.26
C LYS A 339 -27.83 -10.34 -0.82
N TYR A 340 -26.93 -9.52 -0.27
CA TYR A 340 -26.45 -9.62 1.12
C TYR A 340 -27.28 -8.72 2.01
N GLN A 341 -28.06 -9.33 2.89
CA GLN A 341 -28.90 -8.62 3.86
C GLN A 341 -28.19 -8.55 5.22
N ASN A 342 -28.43 -7.45 5.96
CA ASN A 342 -27.90 -7.23 7.31
C ASN A 342 -26.36 -7.20 7.38
N ALA A 343 -25.66 -6.88 6.27
CA ALA A 343 -24.25 -6.61 6.33
C ALA A 343 -23.98 -5.43 7.29
N LYS A 344 -22.87 -5.50 8.03
CA LYS A 344 -22.44 -4.41 8.92
C LYS A 344 -21.52 -3.41 8.21
N TYR A 345 -20.92 -3.85 7.11
CA TYR A 345 -20.08 -3.02 6.27
C TYR A 345 -20.15 -3.50 4.81
N VAL A 346 -20.36 -2.57 3.90
CA VAL A 346 -20.34 -2.79 2.46
C VAL A 346 -19.28 -1.88 1.83
N CYS A 347 -18.36 -2.46 1.05
CA CYS A 347 -17.37 -1.73 0.27
C CYS A 347 -17.46 -2.18 -1.19
N VAL A 348 -17.80 -1.28 -2.09
CA VAL A 348 -17.95 -1.53 -3.53
C VAL A 348 -17.41 -0.36 -4.34
N ASP A 349 -17.17 -0.55 -5.63
CA ASP A 349 -16.85 0.58 -6.50
C ASP A 349 -18.12 1.34 -6.93
N GLU A 350 -17.94 2.55 -7.48
CA GLU A 350 -19.07 3.37 -7.94
C GLU A 350 -19.91 2.67 -9.03
N PRO A 351 -19.34 2.07 -10.09
CA PRO A 351 -20.08 1.27 -11.05
C PRO A 351 -20.92 0.16 -10.41
N GLU A 352 -20.37 -0.58 -9.47
CA GLU A 352 -21.06 -1.66 -8.75
C GLU A 352 -22.21 -1.13 -7.89
N ALA A 353 -21.98 -0.02 -7.16
CA ALA A 353 -23.02 0.64 -6.39
C ALA A 353 -24.19 1.11 -7.27
N ARG A 354 -23.88 1.70 -8.43
CA ARG A 354 -24.90 2.17 -9.39
C ARG A 354 -25.67 1.01 -10.04
N LEU A 355 -24.99 -0.08 -10.37
CA LEU A 355 -25.61 -1.30 -10.88
C LEU A 355 -26.52 -1.93 -9.83
N ALA A 356 -26.07 -2.00 -8.58
CA ALA A 356 -26.82 -2.58 -7.47
C ALA A 356 -28.13 -1.82 -7.18
N THR A 357 -28.09 -0.48 -7.30
CA THR A 357 -29.25 0.40 -7.04
C THR A 357 -30.05 0.74 -8.31
N CYS A 358 -29.60 0.35 -9.49
CA CYS A 358 -30.16 0.75 -10.80
C CYS A 358 -30.21 2.29 -10.99
N GLN A 359 -29.24 3.02 -10.43
CA GLN A 359 -29.17 4.49 -10.44
C GLN A 359 -27.94 4.97 -11.22
N GLN A 360 -28.06 5.10 -12.54
CA GLN A 360 -26.94 5.42 -13.41
C GLN A 360 -26.44 6.86 -13.28
N LYS A 361 -27.33 7.84 -13.10
CA LYS A 361 -27.03 9.28 -13.18
C LYS A 361 -27.29 10.03 -11.88
N GLU A 362 -27.79 9.37 -10.86
CA GLU A 362 -28.13 9.99 -9.59
C GLU A 362 -26.86 10.46 -8.82
N ASN A 363 -27.05 11.40 -7.91
CA ASN A 363 -25.99 11.84 -7.02
C ASN A 363 -25.51 10.64 -6.18
N ILE A 364 -24.20 10.53 -5.97
CA ILE A 364 -23.58 9.44 -5.22
C ILE A 364 -24.15 9.32 -3.79
N ARG A 365 -24.63 10.41 -3.21
CA ARG A 365 -25.33 10.42 -1.91
C ARG A 365 -26.57 9.55 -1.94
N LEU A 366 -27.43 9.76 -2.93
CA LEU A 366 -28.66 8.99 -3.10
C LEU A 366 -28.37 7.51 -3.42
N VAL A 367 -27.31 7.25 -4.16
CA VAL A 367 -26.83 5.88 -4.43
C VAL A 367 -26.45 5.20 -3.14
N ALA A 368 -25.67 5.86 -2.26
CA ALA A 368 -25.24 5.32 -0.97
C ALA A 368 -26.44 5.07 -0.02
N GLU A 369 -27.37 6.01 0.07
CA GLU A 369 -28.62 5.87 0.86
C GLU A 369 -29.46 4.70 0.35
N SER A 370 -29.66 4.60 -0.96
CA SER A 370 -30.41 3.50 -1.57
C SER A 370 -29.73 2.15 -1.31
N LEU A 371 -28.41 2.12 -1.41
CA LEU A 371 -27.63 0.90 -1.15
C LEU A 371 -27.75 0.46 0.30
N SER A 372 -27.65 1.41 1.26
CA SER A 372 -27.92 1.18 2.68
C SER A 372 -29.31 0.59 2.91
N GLY A 373 -30.35 1.18 2.30
CA GLY A 373 -31.73 0.68 2.42
C GLY A 373 -31.90 -0.72 1.85
N TYR A 374 -31.30 -1.04 0.70
CA TYR A 374 -31.41 -2.37 0.07
C TYR A 374 -30.64 -3.45 0.82
N THR A 375 -29.46 -3.14 1.35
CA THR A 375 -28.63 -4.11 2.08
C THR A 375 -28.91 -4.13 3.59
N LYS A 376 -29.69 -3.17 4.11
CA LYS A 376 -29.87 -2.92 5.54
C LYS A 376 -28.54 -2.74 6.27
N CYS A 377 -27.61 -2.04 5.63
CA CYS A 377 -26.26 -1.79 6.12
C CYS A 377 -26.07 -0.31 6.39
N ASP A 378 -25.64 0.04 7.59
CA ASP A 378 -25.43 1.42 7.99
C ASP A 378 -24.05 1.97 7.54
N ASN A 379 -23.10 1.10 7.21
CA ASN A 379 -21.75 1.50 6.83
C ASN A 379 -21.45 1.16 5.35
N ILE A 380 -21.53 2.14 4.49
CA ILE A 380 -21.29 2.00 3.05
C ILE A 380 -20.03 2.80 2.65
N LEU A 381 -19.06 2.13 2.08
CA LEU A 381 -17.90 2.76 1.43
C LEU A 381 -17.98 2.52 -0.08
N ILE A 382 -18.03 3.60 -0.86
CA ILE A 382 -18.00 3.54 -2.31
C ILE A 382 -16.65 4.08 -2.79
N THR A 383 -15.83 3.25 -3.40
CA THR A 383 -14.55 3.66 -3.97
C THR A 383 -14.76 4.29 -5.36
N HIS A 384 -14.02 5.37 -5.65
CA HIS A 384 -14.19 6.14 -6.89
C HIS A 384 -12.84 6.42 -7.59
N GLY A 385 -11.90 5.50 -7.50
CA GLY A 385 -10.60 5.57 -8.15
C GLY A 385 -9.85 6.87 -7.82
N ARG A 386 -9.45 7.63 -8.84
CA ARG A 386 -8.71 8.90 -8.68
C ARG A 386 -9.49 9.99 -7.93
N HIS A 387 -10.79 9.85 -7.75
CA HIS A 387 -11.64 10.79 -7.01
C HIS A 387 -11.75 10.40 -5.52
N GLY A 388 -11.02 9.38 -5.08
CA GLY A 388 -11.02 8.94 -3.70
C GLY A 388 -12.17 7.99 -3.38
N SER A 389 -12.88 8.22 -2.29
CA SER A 389 -14.01 7.40 -1.86
C SER A 389 -15.12 8.24 -1.24
N TYR A 390 -16.29 7.65 -1.21
CA TYR A 390 -17.47 8.22 -0.59
C TYR A 390 -17.97 7.30 0.51
N SER A 391 -18.08 7.80 1.73
CA SER A 391 -18.57 7.05 2.87
C SER A 391 -19.94 7.56 3.34
N TYR A 392 -20.80 6.61 3.71
CA TYR A 392 -22.09 6.86 4.33
C TYR A 392 -22.22 5.99 5.56
N SER A 393 -22.48 6.60 6.70
CA SER A 393 -22.69 5.91 7.97
C SER A 393 -23.77 6.60 8.77
N GLU A 394 -24.86 5.88 9.13
CA GLU A 394 -25.94 6.36 9.98
C GLU A 394 -26.51 7.75 9.56
N GLY A 395 -26.66 7.97 8.28
CA GLY A 395 -27.14 9.27 7.73
C GLY A 395 -26.07 10.33 7.51
N ILE A 396 -24.83 10.08 7.92
CA ILE A 396 -23.69 10.99 7.73
C ILE A 396 -22.93 10.63 6.45
N HIS A 397 -22.74 11.63 5.61
CA HIS A 397 -22.06 11.53 4.33
C HIS A 397 -20.69 12.20 4.39
N SER A 398 -19.66 11.55 3.85
CA SER A 398 -18.32 12.13 3.74
C SER A 398 -17.69 11.83 2.39
N HIS A 399 -17.07 12.83 1.78
CA HIS A 399 -16.16 12.66 0.66
C HIS A 399 -14.73 12.58 1.18
N ASN A 400 -14.02 11.52 0.80
CA ASN A 400 -12.66 11.27 1.24
C ASN A 400 -11.73 11.34 0.02
N PRO A 401 -10.90 12.38 -0.12
CA PRO A 401 -10.10 12.59 -1.32
C PRO A 401 -9.05 11.50 -1.53
N ALA A 402 -8.68 11.28 -2.80
CA ALA A 402 -7.62 10.34 -3.13
C ALA A 402 -6.26 10.81 -2.61
N MET A 403 -5.41 9.87 -2.21
CA MET A 403 -4.06 10.17 -1.71
C MET A 403 -2.98 10.09 -2.81
N VAL A 404 -3.40 9.92 -4.08
CA VAL A 404 -2.52 9.89 -5.25
C VAL A 404 -3.30 10.24 -6.53
N ASP A 405 -2.65 10.92 -7.47
CA ASP A 405 -3.24 11.32 -8.76
C ASP A 405 -3.08 10.29 -9.88
N GLY A 406 -2.55 9.12 -9.62
CA GLY A 406 -2.34 8.09 -10.64
C GLY A 406 -1.61 6.87 -10.11
N GLY A 407 -1.51 5.83 -10.92
CA GLY A 407 -0.85 4.60 -10.54
C GLY A 407 -0.41 3.79 -11.76
N ILE A 408 0.40 2.76 -11.50
CA ILE A 408 0.89 1.81 -12.50
C ILE A 408 -0.23 0.83 -12.86
N ASP A 409 -0.95 0.34 -11.85
CA ASP A 409 -1.99 -0.67 -12.02
C ASP A 409 -3.11 -0.51 -10.98
N THR A 410 -4.36 -0.47 -11.42
CA THR A 410 -5.53 -0.34 -10.54
C THR A 410 -6.12 -1.69 -10.10
N ILE A 411 -5.61 -2.82 -10.64
CA ILE A 411 -6.15 -4.15 -10.31
C ILE A 411 -5.91 -4.50 -8.85
N GLY A 412 -6.96 -5.00 -8.20
CA GLY A 412 -6.96 -5.40 -6.80
C GLY A 412 -6.85 -4.23 -5.81
N ALA A 413 -7.01 -2.96 -6.28
CA ALA A 413 -7.01 -1.81 -5.37
C ALA A 413 -8.26 -1.82 -4.48
N GLY A 414 -9.44 -2.09 -5.04
CA GLY A 414 -10.68 -2.25 -4.29
C GLY A 414 -10.61 -3.39 -3.26
N ASP A 415 -10.03 -4.54 -3.68
CA ASP A 415 -9.85 -5.70 -2.79
C ASP A 415 -8.92 -5.38 -1.62
N ALA A 416 -7.81 -4.67 -1.88
CA ALA A 416 -6.88 -4.24 -0.84
C ALA A 416 -7.53 -3.24 0.13
N VAL A 417 -8.29 -2.26 -0.39
CA VAL A 417 -9.06 -1.32 0.42
C VAL A 417 -10.01 -2.08 1.33
N PHE A 418 -10.80 -2.98 0.77
CA PHE A 418 -11.79 -3.76 1.51
C PHE A 418 -11.14 -4.66 2.59
N ALA A 419 -10.08 -5.40 2.22
CA ALA A 419 -9.38 -6.30 3.13
C ALA A 419 -8.83 -5.60 4.38
N VAL A 420 -8.43 -4.34 4.24
CA VAL A 420 -7.88 -3.57 5.35
C VAL A 420 -8.98 -2.84 6.12
N THR A 421 -9.95 -2.24 5.43
CA THR A 421 -10.97 -1.43 6.11
C THR A 421 -12.00 -2.28 6.86
N ALA A 422 -12.32 -3.49 6.38
CA ALA A 422 -13.36 -4.33 7.00
C ALA A 422 -13.03 -4.70 8.47
N PRO A 423 -11.84 -5.21 8.83
CA PRO A 423 -11.49 -5.46 10.22
C PRO A 423 -11.42 -4.19 11.07
N LEU A 424 -10.97 -3.06 10.50
CA LEU A 424 -10.91 -1.80 11.24
C LEU A 424 -12.30 -1.25 11.59
N VAL A 425 -13.25 -1.33 10.64
CA VAL A 425 -14.65 -0.96 10.91
C VAL A 425 -15.27 -1.90 11.94
N ALA A 426 -14.95 -3.19 11.91
CA ALA A 426 -15.40 -4.17 12.91
C ALA A 426 -14.88 -3.84 14.32
N CYS A 427 -13.75 -3.17 14.44
CA CYS A 427 -13.21 -2.65 15.70
C CYS A 427 -13.74 -1.26 16.07
N GLY A 428 -14.76 -0.77 15.38
CA GLY A 428 -15.40 0.51 15.70
C GLY A 428 -14.66 1.75 15.22
N LEU A 429 -13.69 1.62 14.30
CA LEU A 429 -13.08 2.78 13.67
C LEU A 429 -14.16 3.54 12.88
N PRO A 430 -14.35 4.86 13.10
CA PRO A 430 -15.31 5.66 12.35
C PRO A 430 -15.13 5.49 10.83
N LEU A 431 -16.23 5.32 10.10
CA LEU A 431 -16.16 4.98 8.67
C LEU A 431 -15.41 6.01 7.83
N SER A 432 -15.50 7.31 8.16
CA SER A 432 -14.73 8.37 7.50
C SER A 432 -13.21 8.21 7.70
N VAL A 433 -12.80 7.77 8.88
CA VAL A 433 -11.38 7.49 9.18
C VAL A 433 -10.93 6.18 8.52
N ALA A 434 -11.78 5.15 8.52
CA ALA A 434 -11.51 3.91 7.77
C ALA A 434 -11.41 4.17 6.26
N ALA A 435 -12.22 5.07 5.70
CA ALA A 435 -12.15 5.50 4.31
C ALA A 435 -10.82 6.21 3.98
N PHE A 436 -10.30 7.03 4.89
CA PHE A 436 -8.95 7.60 4.75
C PHE A 436 -7.89 6.50 4.68
N VAL A 437 -7.92 5.52 5.62
CA VAL A 437 -6.99 4.37 5.58
C VAL A 437 -7.16 3.61 4.26
N GLY A 438 -8.39 3.39 3.80
CA GLY A 438 -8.69 2.76 2.51
C GLY A 438 -8.05 3.51 1.33
N ASN A 439 -8.15 4.84 1.30
CA ASN A 439 -7.52 5.66 0.25
C ASN A 439 -5.98 5.60 0.31
N VAL A 440 -5.39 5.48 1.51
CA VAL A 440 -3.95 5.23 1.68
C VAL A 440 -3.56 3.86 1.11
N VAL A 441 -4.33 2.82 1.46
CA VAL A 441 -4.12 1.45 0.94
C VAL A 441 -4.25 1.40 -0.57
N GLY A 442 -5.30 2.01 -1.12
CA GLY A 442 -5.52 2.11 -2.56
C GLY A 442 -4.34 2.81 -3.25
N ALA A 443 -3.86 3.91 -2.68
CA ALA A 443 -2.74 4.66 -3.20
C ALA A 443 -1.41 3.86 -3.20
N ILE A 444 -1.16 3.03 -2.18
CA ILE A 444 -0.02 2.11 -2.14
C ILE A 444 -0.20 1.02 -3.21
N LYS A 445 -1.39 0.41 -3.26
CA LYS A 445 -1.69 -0.73 -4.15
C LYS A 445 -1.57 -0.38 -5.63
N VAL A 446 -2.02 0.79 -6.07
CA VAL A 446 -1.90 1.20 -7.48
C VAL A 446 -0.45 1.44 -7.94
N SER A 447 0.51 1.49 -7.03
CA SER A 447 1.95 1.51 -7.35
C SER A 447 2.55 0.10 -7.58
N ILE A 448 1.77 -0.95 -7.33
CA ILE A 448 2.19 -2.35 -7.43
C ILE A 448 1.54 -2.96 -8.69
N LEU A 449 2.34 -3.55 -9.55
CA LEU A 449 1.82 -4.23 -10.74
C LEU A 449 1.14 -5.54 -10.36
N GLY A 450 -0.12 -5.71 -10.74
CA GLY A 450 -0.90 -6.92 -10.47
C GLY A 450 -0.84 -7.34 -9.00
N HIS A 451 -0.64 -8.61 -8.76
CA HIS A 451 -0.52 -9.20 -7.42
C HIS A 451 0.93 -9.59 -7.06
N GLN A 452 1.93 -8.85 -7.59
CA GLN A 452 3.35 -9.13 -7.30
C GLN A 452 3.67 -9.10 -5.81
N ARG A 453 3.00 -8.24 -5.05
CA ARG A 453 3.03 -8.23 -3.58
C ARG A 453 1.75 -7.65 -2.99
N HIS A 454 1.51 -7.92 -1.73
CA HIS A 454 0.45 -7.31 -0.96
C HIS A 454 0.88 -5.96 -0.35
N VAL A 455 -0.08 -5.20 0.16
CA VAL A 455 0.16 -3.98 0.94
C VAL A 455 0.39 -4.40 2.38
N THR A 456 1.56 -4.06 2.93
CA THR A 456 1.93 -4.42 4.29
C THR A 456 1.36 -3.44 5.31
N ARG A 457 1.17 -3.89 6.55
CA ARG A 457 0.77 -3.03 7.66
C ARG A 457 1.77 -1.90 7.90
N GLU A 458 3.05 -2.22 7.82
CA GLU A 458 4.13 -1.25 8.02
C GLU A 458 4.05 -0.08 7.02
N GLU A 459 3.78 -0.38 5.73
CA GLU A 459 3.61 0.65 4.70
C GLU A 459 2.39 1.54 4.98
N ILE A 460 1.27 0.93 5.41
CA ILE A 460 0.04 1.67 5.75
C ILE A 460 0.33 2.63 6.91
N ILE A 461 0.83 2.12 8.04
CA ILE A 461 1.08 2.91 9.25
C ILE A 461 2.06 4.05 8.95
N LYS A 462 3.19 3.77 8.29
CA LYS A 462 4.17 4.80 7.93
C LYS A 462 3.59 5.88 7.01
N THR A 463 2.72 5.49 6.08
CA THR A 463 2.07 6.45 5.19
C THR A 463 1.06 7.32 5.96
N VAL A 464 0.24 6.72 6.82
CA VAL A 464 -0.68 7.44 7.72
C VAL A 464 0.10 8.42 8.62
N GLU A 465 1.18 7.97 9.24
CA GLU A 465 2.04 8.82 10.07
C GLU A 465 2.64 9.99 9.28
N ALA A 466 3.10 9.75 8.06
CA ALA A 466 3.65 10.80 7.21
C ALA A 466 2.60 11.83 6.77
N LEU A 467 1.35 11.38 6.53
CA LEU A 467 0.25 12.25 6.11
C LEU A 467 -0.33 13.06 7.27
N LEU A 468 -0.38 12.49 8.47
CA LEU A 468 -0.93 13.11 9.67
C LEU A 468 0.15 13.70 10.62
N ALA A 469 1.39 13.80 10.16
CA ALA A 469 2.51 14.39 10.91
C ALA A 469 2.38 15.92 11.09
#